data_cb83d320512f657c5cc0b711ad3e51e1
#
_entry.id   cb83d320512f657c5cc0b711ad3e51e1
#
_cell.length_a   1.000
_cell.length_b   1.000
_cell.length_c   1.000
_cell.angle_alpha   90.00
_cell.angle_beta   90.00
_cell.angle_gamma   90.00
#
_symmetry.space_group_name_H-M   'P 1'
#
loop_
_entity.id
_entity.type
_entity.pdbx_description
1 polymer ?
#
loop_
_entity_poly.entity_id
_entity_poly.type
_entity_poly.pdbx_seq_one_letter_code
_entity_poly.pdbx_strand_id
1 'polypeptide(L)'
;MQSAVSAIYPLCMSQSLSYLLIHVIFSTKDRAPIIGDSIRPKLHAYLATVARNAGCECYRVGGVADHVHLAILLSRTLAVSELVKELKISSSKWLKAQSSSLADFAWQGGYGVFSVGSSDLEVLKRYIDMQEEHHKTLTFQQEYRIFLEKYGVEYDERYVWD
;
A
#
# COMPACT_ATOMS: atom_id res chain seq x y z
N MET A 1 47.46 -11.21 40.46
CA MET A 1 46.52 -11.79 39.42
C MET A 1 45.59 -10.69 38.99
N GLN A 2 45.88 -10.04 37.89
CA GLN A 2 44.98 -9.01 37.28
C GLN A 2 44.16 -9.68 36.19
N SER A 3 42.87 -9.77 36.39
CA SER A 3 41.94 -10.22 35.40
C SER A 3 41.74 -9.12 34.34
N ALA A 4 42.21 -9.39 33.13
CA ALA A 4 41.94 -8.55 31.99
C ALA A 4 40.48 -8.69 31.62
N VAL A 5 39.68 -7.68 31.95
CA VAL A 5 38.32 -7.53 31.41
C VAL A 5 38.49 -7.13 29.95
N SER A 6 38.30 -8.10 29.07
CA SER A 6 38.21 -7.87 27.65
C SER A 6 36.99 -6.98 27.38
N ALA A 7 37.22 -5.69 27.15
CA ALA A 7 36.20 -4.78 26.67
C ALA A 7 35.81 -5.23 25.26
N ILE A 8 34.64 -5.86 25.15
CA ILE A 8 34.01 -6.13 23.86
C ILE A 8 33.57 -4.77 23.32
N TYR A 9 34.39 -4.15 22.50
CA TYR A 9 33.96 -3.00 21.68
C TYR A 9 32.89 -3.49 20.73
N PRO A 10 31.66 -2.90 20.77
CA PRO A 10 30.70 -3.25 19.75
C PRO A 10 31.31 -2.85 18.41
N LEU A 11 31.39 -3.82 17.51
CA LEU A 11 31.73 -3.57 16.12
C LEU A 11 30.87 -2.38 15.64
N CYS A 12 31.53 -1.26 15.31
CA CYS A 12 30.89 -0.07 14.80
C CYS A 12 30.29 -0.43 13.43
N MET A 13 29.09 -1.00 13.43
CA MET A 13 28.33 -1.26 12.22
C MET A 13 27.76 0.07 11.76
N SER A 14 28.08 0.47 10.53
CA SER A 14 27.50 1.67 9.92
C SER A 14 25.96 1.55 9.89
N GLN A 15 25.28 2.60 10.32
CA GLN A 15 23.82 2.66 10.22
C GLN A 15 23.39 3.24 8.87
N SER A 16 22.48 2.54 8.19
CA SER A 16 21.79 3.07 7.03
C SER A 16 20.38 3.51 7.46
N LEU A 17 20.10 4.80 7.34
CA LEU A 17 18.87 5.41 7.82
C LEU A 17 18.03 5.90 6.64
N SER A 18 16.73 5.68 6.68
CA SER A 18 15.79 6.16 5.67
C SER A 18 14.42 6.41 6.28
N TYR A 19 13.69 7.35 5.70
CA TYR A 19 12.27 7.58 5.97
C TYR A 19 11.58 7.86 4.64
N LEU A 20 10.94 6.84 4.08
CA LEU A 20 10.30 6.87 2.77
C LEU A 20 8.81 6.58 2.94
N LEU A 21 8.06 7.61 3.30
CA LEU A 21 6.61 7.52 3.39
C LEU A 21 6.01 7.57 1.98
N ILE A 22 5.20 6.57 1.65
CA ILE A 22 4.55 6.43 0.36
C ILE A 22 3.06 6.19 0.51
N HIS A 23 2.31 6.71 -0.46
CA HIS A 23 0.90 6.43 -0.67
C HIS A 23 0.78 5.45 -1.85
N VAL A 24 0.31 4.25 -1.57
CA VAL A 24 0.12 3.18 -2.57
C VAL A 24 -1.35 3.07 -2.92
N ILE A 25 -1.67 3.00 -4.22
CA ILE A 25 -3.05 2.93 -4.72
C ILE A 25 -3.11 1.87 -5.83
N PHE A 26 -4.10 0.98 -5.77
CA PHE A 26 -4.43 0.08 -6.88
C PHE A 26 -5.89 -0.38 -6.81
N SER A 27 -6.45 -0.66 -7.98
CA SER A 27 -7.85 -1.09 -8.11
C SER A 27 -7.99 -2.59 -8.39
N THR A 28 -9.21 -3.08 -8.25
CA THR A 28 -9.61 -4.36 -8.83
C THR A 28 -9.50 -4.32 -10.36
N LYS A 29 -9.37 -5.49 -10.97
CA LYS A 29 -9.40 -5.60 -12.43
C LYS A 29 -10.71 -5.00 -12.96
N ASP A 30 -10.58 -4.20 -14.01
CA ASP A 30 -11.69 -3.46 -14.63
C ASP A 30 -12.49 -2.58 -13.67
N ARG A 31 -11.92 -2.28 -12.49
CA ARG A 31 -12.58 -1.48 -11.42
C ARG A 31 -13.90 -2.10 -10.97
N ALA A 32 -13.99 -3.43 -11.02
CA ALA A 32 -15.17 -4.16 -10.60
C ALA A 32 -15.42 -3.95 -9.09
N PRO A 33 -16.60 -3.48 -8.67
CA PRO A 33 -16.89 -3.19 -7.26
C PRO A 33 -17.25 -4.46 -6.48
N ILE A 34 -16.27 -5.36 -6.34
CA ILE A 34 -16.46 -6.73 -5.81
C ILE A 34 -15.95 -6.92 -4.38
N ILE A 35 -15.28 -5.92 -3.80
CA ILE A 35 -14.86 -5.96 -2.40
C ILE A 35 -16.01 -5.51 -1.51
N GLY A 36 -16.84 -6.46 -1.11
CA GLY A 36 -18.03 -6.17 -0.30
C GLY A 36 -17.72 -5.66 1.11
N ASP A 37 -18.69 -5.01 1.75
CA ASP A 37 -18.54 -4.35 3.05
C ASP A 37 -18.10 -5.30 4.17
N SER A 38 -18.52 -6.54 4.15
CA SER A 38 -18.18 -7.54 5.17
C SER A 38 -16.73 -8.03 5.09
N ILE A 39 -16.16 -8.07 3.87
CA ILE A 39 -14.80 -8.55 3.64
C ILE A 39 -13.78 -7.42 3.66
N ARG A 40 -14.18 -6.19 3.34
CA ARG A 40 -13.30 -5.02 3.20
C ARG A 40 -12.45 -4.74 4.43
N PRO A 41 -12.97 -4.67 5.66
CA PRO A 41 -12.14 -4.47 6.86
C PRO A 41 -11.12 -5.59 7.07
N LYS A 42 -11.48 -6.83 6.75
CA LYS A 42 -10.60 -7.98 6.86
C LYS A 42 -9.47 -7.92 5.81
N LEU A 43 -9.80 -7.50 4.59
CA LEU A 43 -8.82 -7.26 3.53
C LEU A 43 -7.83 -6.17 3.92
N HIS A 44 -8.31 -5.05 4.49
CA HIS A 44 -7.44 -3.96 4.93
C HIS A 44 -6.47 -4.43 6.02
N ALA A 45 -6.94 -5.19 7.00
CA ALA A 45 -6.09 -5.78 8.04
C ALA A 45 -5.07 -6.78 7.46
N TYR A 46 -5.49 -7.58 6.49
CA TYR A 46 -4.62 -8.54 5.80
C TYR A 46 -3.51 -7.83 5.02
N LEU A 47 -3.84 -6.81 4.22
CA LEU A 47 -2.85 -6.00 3.48
C LEU A 47 -1.84 -5.34 4.41
N ALA A 48 -2.29 -4.78 5.54
CA ALA A 48 -1.40 -4.22 6.55
C ALA A 48 -0.43 -5.27 7.11
N THR A 49 -0.90 -6.49 7.34
CA THR A 49 -0.06 -7.60 7.81
C THR A 49 0.97 -8.01 6.76
N VAL A 50 0.58 -8.13 5.50
CA VAL A 50 1.50 -8.43 4.38
C VAL A 50 2.61 -7.38 4.29
N ALA A 51 2.27 -6.09 4.36
CA ALA A 51 3.26 -5.01 4.33
C ALA A 51 4.26 -5.11 5.50
N ARG A 52 3.78 -5.40 6.71
CA ARG A 52 4.64 -5.58 7.89
C ARG A 52 5.55 -6.80 7.76
N ASN A 53 5.04 -7.91 7.25
CA ASN A 53 5.83 -9.11 6.99
C ASN A 53 6.93 -8.87 5.95
N ALA A 54 6.72 -7.94 5.02
CA ALA A 54 7.72 -7.48 4.06
C ALA A 54 8.74 -6.48 4.65
N GLY A 55 8.70 -6.23 5.96
CA GLY A 55 9.61 -5.33 6.66
C GLY A 55 9.26 -3.84 6.56
N CYS A 56 8.06 -3.52 6.08
CA CYS A 56 7.53 -2.15 6.04
C CYS A 56 6.69 -1.85 7.29
N GLU A 57 6.49 -0.56 7.59
CA GLU A 57 5.46 -0.16 8.53
C GLU A 57 4.22 0.31 7.77
N CYS A 58 3.06 -0.23 8.13
CA CYS A 58 1.79 0.15 7.54
C CYS A 58 0.96 0.95 8.53
N TYR A 59 0.79 2.23 8.25
CA TYR A 59 0.10 3.16 9.14
C TYR A 59 -1.41 3.15 8.93
N ARG A 60 -1.87 2.96 7.69
CA ARG A 60 -3.29 2.93 7.35
C ARG A 60 -3.53 2.16 6.05
N VAL A 61 -4.64 1.42 6.02
CA VAL A 61 -5.23 0.87 4.80
C VAL A 61 -6.70 1.26 4.78
N GLY A 62 -7.19 1.69 3.65
CA GLY A 62 -8.59 2.02 3.40
C GLY A 62 -8.94 1.87 1.93
N GLY A 63 -10.15 2.20 1.59
CA GLY A 63 -10.65 2.10 0.22
C GLY A 63 -12.13 1.74 0.20
N VAL A 64 -12.63 1.48 -0.99
CA VAL A 64 -14.03 1.14 -1.24
C VAL A 64 -14.14 -0.20 -2.00
N ALA A 65 -15.22 -0.44 -2.69
CA ALA A 65 -15.49 -1.75 -3.30
C ALA A 65 -14.58 -2.12 -4.48
N ASP A 66 -13.90 -1.15 -5.10
CA ASP A 66 -13.14 -1.33 -6.34
C ASP A 66 -11.65 -0.94 -6.25
N HIS A 67 -11.18 -0.37 -5.12
CA HIS A 67 -9.77 -0.01 -4.95
C HIS A 67 -9.36 0.13 -3.48
N VAL A 68 -8.04 0.19 -3.27
CA VAL A 68 -7.42 0.36 -1.95
C VAL A 68 -6.35 1.44 -1.97
N HIS A 69 -6.19 2.09 -0.82
CA HIS A 69 -5.14 3.04 -0.50
C HIS A 69 -4.36 2.55 0.71
N LEU A 70 -3.03 2.67 0.68
CA LEU A 70 -2.17 2.30 1.79
C LEU A 70 -1.18 3.43 2.10
N ALA A 71 -1.04 3.77 3.37
CA ALA A 71 0.03 4.64 3.88
C ALA A 71 1.14 3.76 4.45
N ILE A 72 2.28 3.71 3.79
CA ILE A 72 3.37 2.79 4.11
C ILE A 72 4.69 3.55 4.28
N LEU A 73 5.41 3.24 5.36
CA LEU A 73 6.82 3.55 5.49
C LEU A 73 7.61 2.40 4.86
N LEU A 74 8.20 2.69 3.69
CA LEU A 74 8.88 1.68 2.89
C LEU A 74 10.18 1.23 3.56
N SER A 75 10.40 -0.08 3.60
CA SER A 75 11.68 -0.64 4.02
C SER A 75 12.81 -0.16 3.10
N ARG A 76 13.95 0.21 3.69
CA ARG A 76 15.13 0.66 2.94
C ARG A 76 15.73 -0.38 1.98
N THR A 77 15.38 -1.64 2.16
CA THR A 77 15.92 -2.77 1.40
C THR A 77 14.93 -3.38 0.40
N LEU A 78 13.71 -2.83 0.31
CA LEU A 78 12.66 -3.36 -0.53
C LEU A 78 12.33 -2.39 -1.67
N ALA A 79 12.27 -2.89 -2.90
CA ALA A 79 11.77 -2.10 -4.02
C ALA A 79 10.24 -1.94 -3.93
N VAL A 80 9.74 -0.79 -4.38
CA VAL A 80 8.27 -0.52 -4.44
C VAL A 80 7.54 -1.60 -5.23
N SER A 81 8.10 -2.02 -6.38
CA SER A 81 7.51 -3.04 -7.24
C SER A 81 7.37 -4.40 -6.54
N GLU A 82 8.36 -4.79 -5.73
CA GLU A 82 8.31 -6.04 -4.95
C GLU A 82 7.27 -5.96 -3.84
N LEU A 83 7.16 -4.83 -3.15
CA LEU A 83 6.11 -4.60 -2.15
C LEU A 83 4.72 -4.75 -2.77
N VAL A 84 4.46 -4.04 -3.86
CA VAL A 84 3.13 -4.05 -4.51
C VAL A 84 2.80 -5.43 -5.07
N LYS A 85 3.77 -6.11 -5.66
CA LYS A 85 3.64 -7.50 -6.12
C LYS A 85 3.21 -8.42 -4.97
N GLU A 86 3.89 -8.35 -3.83
CA GLU A 86 3.57 -9.17 -2.66
C GLU A 86 2.18 -8.85 -2.11
N LEU A 87 1.83 -7.57 -1.97
CA LEU A 87 0.49 -7.14 -1.55
C LEU A 87 -0.59 -7.73 -2.44
N LYS A 88 -0.43 -7.65 -3.77
CA LYS A 88 -1.41 -8.13 -4.74
C LYS A 88 -1.52 -9.65 -4.76
N ILE A 89 -0.41 -10.37 -4.80
CA ILE A 89 -0.40 -11.84 -4.88
C ILE A 89 -1.02 -12.44 -3.60
N SER A 90 -0.54 -12.03 -2.45
CA SER A 90 -0.99 -12.56 -1.17
C SER A 90 -2.47 -12.26 -0.92
N SER A 91 -2.90 -11.02 -1.14
CA SER A 91 -4.30 -10.63 -0.93
C SER A 91 -5.26 -11.23 -1.94
N SER A 92 -4.87 -11.38 -3.21
CA SER A 92 -5.67 -12.06 -4.22
C SER A 92 -5.90 -13.54 -3.86
N LYS A 93 -4.83 -14.24 -3.45
CA LYS A 93 -4.93 -15.63 -2.99
C LYS A 93 -5.83 -15.74 -1.76
N TRP A 94 -5.68 -14.83 -0.80
CA TRP A 94 -6.49 -14.82 0.40
C TRP A 94 -7.97 -14.55 0.09
N LEU A 95 -8.29 -13.55 -0.75
CA LEU A 95 -9.66 -13.21 -1.16
C LEU A 95 -10.36 -14.39 -1.85
N LYS A 96 -9.68 -15.07 -2.77
CA LYS A 96 -10.23 -16.25 -3.47
C LYS A 96 -10.62 -17.38 -2.52
N ALA A 97 -9.94 -17.49 -1.39
CA ALA A 97 -10.23 -18.50 -0.38
C ALA A 97 -11.41 -18.11 0.56
N GLN A 98 -11.86 -16.84 0.55
CA GLN A 98 -12.93 -16.37 1.45
C GLN A 98 -14.33 -16.74 0.97
N SER A 99 -14.55 -16.76 -0.34
CA SER A 99 -15.88 -17.00 -0.90
C SER A 99 -15.77 -17.49 -2.35
N SER A 100 -16.70 -18.36 -2.75
CA SER A 100 -16.84 -18.77 -4.15
C SER A 100 -17.12 -17.60 -5.10
N SER A 101 -17.80 -16.56 -4.63
CA SER A 101 -18.05 -15.35 -5.41
C SER A 101 -16.78 -14.54 -5.72
N LEU A 102 -15.69 -14.81 -5.01
CA LEU A 102 -14.37 -14.18 -5.21
C LEU A 102 -13.36 -15.11 -5.89
N ALA A 103 -13.79 -16.28 -6.38
CA ALA A 103 -12.90 -17.28 -6.98
C ALA A 103 -12.07 -16.73 -8.15
N ASP A 104 -12.64 -15.81 -8.93
CA ASP A 104 -12.01 -15.16 -10.08
C ASP A 104 -11.46 -13.76 -9.77
N PHE A 105 -11.32 -13.41 -8.48
CA PHE A 105 -10.80 -12.11 -8.07
C PHE A 105 -9.42 -11.83 -8.68
N ALA A 106 -9.25 -10.63 -9.22
CA ALA A 106 -7.96 -10.13 -9.68
C ALA A 106 -7.83 -8.62 -9.39
N TRP A 107 -6.61 -8.21 -9.07
CA TRP A 107 -6.22 -6.80 -9.11
C TRP A 107 -5.88 -6.37 -10.55
N GLN A 108 -5.96 -5.06 -10.84
CA GLN A 108 -5.42 -4.50 -12.07
C GLN A 108 -3.93 -4.81 -12.22
N GLY A 109 -3.37 -4.73 -13.41
CA GLY A 109 -1.93 -4.92 -13.66
C GLY A 109 -1.08 -3.80 -13.04
N GLY A 110 -1.52 -2.54 -13.24
CA GLY A 110 -0.83 -1.35 -12.76
C GLY A 110 -1.07 -0.99 -11.28
N TYR A 111 -0.43 0.09 -10.85
CA TYR A 111 -0.59 0.71 -9.52
C TYR A 111 -0.07 2.15 -9.52
N GLY A 112 -0.48 2.96 -8.55
CA GLY A 112 0.12 4.25 -8.26
C GLY A 112 0.90 4.22 -6.94
N VAL A 113 2.06 4.87 -6.93
CA VAL A 113 2.82 5.13 -5.71
C VAL A 113 3.33 6.55 -5.73
N PHE A 114 3.00 7.29 -4.68
CA PHE A 114 3.33 8.71 -4.56
C PHE A 114 4.08 8.96 -3.27
N SER A 115 5.11 9.79 -3.32
CA SER A 115 5.84 10.21 -2.13
C SER A 115 4.98 11.13 -1.27
N VAL A 116 5.14 11.03 0.05
CA VAL A 116 4.42 11.85 1.02
C VAL A 116 5.43 12.47 1.98
N GLY A 117 5.27 13.75 2.27
CA GLY A 117 6.09 14.43 3.25
C GLY A 117 5.91 13.84 4.65
N SER A 118 6.96 13.80 5.46
CA SER A 118 6.89 13.24 6.81
C SER A 118 5.88 13.96 7.72
N SER A 119 5.64 15.26 7.48
CA SER A 119 4.63 16.07 8.16
C SER A 119 3.18 15.77 7.74
N ASP A 120 2.98 15.05 6.62
CA ASP A 120 1.66 14.87 6.00
C ASP A 120 1.04 13.50 6.31
N LEU A 121 1.66 12.70 7.18
CA LEU A 121 1.15 11.36 7.53
C LEU A 121 -0.28 11.42 8.09
N GLU A 122 -0.57 12.33 9.00
CA GLU A 122 -1.91 12.45 9.58
C GLU A 122 -2.96 12.94 8.57
N VAL A 123 -2.54 13.77 7.62
CA VAL A 123 -3.38 14.20 6.49
C VAL A 123 -3.69 13.00 5.59
N LEU A 124 -2.69 12.21 5.24
CA LEU A 124 -2.86 11.00 4.45
C LEU A 124 -3.77 9.98 5.13
N LYS A 125 -3.58 9.73 6.42
CA LYS A 125 -4.44 8.81 7.18
C LYS A 125 -5.90 9.23 7.14
N ARG A 126 -6.19 10.52 7.39
CA ARG A 126 -7.57 11.06 7.29
C ARG A 126 -8.12 10.93 5.88
N TYR A 127 -7.31 11.20 4.86
CA TYR A 127 -7.70 11.04 3.47
C TYR A 127 -8.11 9.58 3.17
N ILE A 128 -7.34 8.62 3.65
CA ILE A 128 -7.64 7.18 3.49
C ILE A 128 -8.90 6.78 4.27
N ASP A 129 -9.12 7.31 5.45
CA ASP A 129 -10.31 7.04 6.27
C ASP A 129 -11.60 7.60 5.64
N MET A 130 -11.49 8.66 4.82
CA MET A 130 -12.62 9.34 4.18
C MET A 130 -12.96 8.81 2.78
N GLN A 131 -12.40 7.67 2.37
CA GLN A 131 -12.58 7.15 1.00
C GLN A 131 -14.04 6.88 0.65
N GLU A 132 -14.85 6.35 1.56
CA GLU A 132 -16.28 6.13 1.32
C GLU A 132 -17.03 7.44 1.06
N GLU A 133 -16.67 8.52 1.76
CA GLU A 133 -17.27 9.83 1.54
C GLU A 133 -16.82 10.46 0.22
N HIS A 134 -15.52 10.38 -0.10
CA HIS A 134 -14.95 10.91 -1.34
C HIS A 134 -15.61 10.26 -2.58
N HIS A 135 -15.84 8.94 -2.52
CA HIS A 135 -16.39 8.19 -3.65
C HIS A 135 -17.91 8.27 -3.80
N LYS A 136 -18.61 9.03 -2.97
CA LYS A 136 -19.99 9.44 -3.26
C LYS A 136 -20.10 10.39 -4.45
N THR A 137 -19.04 11.14 -4.74
CA THR A 137 -19.02 12.18 -5.78
C THR A 137 -17.90 12.02 -6.81
N LEU A 138 -16.91 11.17 -6.54
CA LEU A 138 -15.69 11.02 -7.34
C LEU A 138 -15.47 9.55 -7.69
N THR A 139 -15.23 9.24 -8.96
CA THR A 139 -14.84 7.89 -9.37
C THR A 139 -13.36 7.64 -9.09
N PHE A 140 -12.94 6.36 -9.00
CA PHE A 140 -11.53 6.00 -8.88
C PHE A 140 -10.67 6.61 -10.00
N GLN A 141 -11.15 6.59 -11.24
CA GLN A 141 -10.41 7.14 -12.38
C GLN A 141 -10.21 8.66 -12.26
N GLN A 142 -11.23 9.39 -11.79
CA GLN A 142 -11.11 10.84 -11.56
C GLN A 142 -10.10 11.13 -10.45
N GLU A 143 -10.19 10.42 -9.34
CA GLU A 143 -9.25 10.54 -8.22
C GLU A 143 -7.82 10.24 -8.64
N TYR A 144 -7.62 9.15 -9.37
CA TYR A 144 -6.29 8.71 -9.81
C TYR A 144 -5.64 9.73 -10.78
N ARG A 145 -6.42 10.31 -11.71
CA ARG A 145 -5.93 11.40 -12.56
C ARG A 145 -5.48 12.61 -11.75
N ILE A 146 -6.22 13.00 -10.71
CA ILE A 146 -5.83 14.10 -9.82
C ILE A 146 -4.45 13.83 -9.20
N PHE A 147 -4.17 12.61 -8.76
CA PHE A 147 -2.84 12.25 -8.26
C PHE A 147 -1.77 12.34 -9.34
N LEU A 148 -2.01 11.77 -10.51
CA LEU A 148 -1.04 11.80 -11.62
C LEU A 148 -0.71 13.24 -12.03
N GLU A 149 -1.71 14.09 -12.15
CA GLU A 149 -1.55 15.52 -12.45
C GLU A 149 -0.79 16.27 -11.35
N LYS A 150 -1.18 16.05 -10.07
CA LYS A 150 -0.54 16.68 -8.90
C LYS A 150 0.95 16.38 -8.83
N TYR A 151 1.35 15.17 -9.17
CA TYR A 151 2.74 14.73 -9.13
C TYR A 151 3.47 14.86 -10.47
N GLY A 152 2.81 15.39 -11.52
CA GLY A 152 3.40 15.56 -12.85
C GLY A 152 3.81 14.25 -13.50
N VAL A 153 3.09 13.17 -13.23
CA VAL A 153 3.36 11.85 -13.81
C VAL A 153 2.67 11.77 -15.18
N GLU A 154 3.48 11.57 -16.22
CA GLU A 154 2.96 11.30 -17.55
C GLU A 154 2.36 9.89 -17.63
N TYR A 155 1.22 9.76 -18.30
CA TYR A 155 0.54 8.48 -18.48
C TYR A 155 -0.17 8.40 -19.82
N ASP A 156 -0.43 7.18 -20.27
CA ASP A 156 -1.23 6.93 -21.47
C ASP A 156 -2.60 6.38 -21.05
N GLU A 157 -3.66 7.09 -21.43
CA GLU A 157 -5.05 6.73 -21.12
C GLU A 157 -5.44 5.32 -21.60
N ARG A 158 -4.74 4.76 -22.59
CA ARG A 158 -4.99 3.42 -23.10
C ARG A 158 -4.50 2.31 -22.18
N TYR A 159 -3.51 2.59 -21.32
CA TYR A 159 -2.82 1.57 -20.52
C TYR A 159 -2.85 1.85 -19.01
N VAL A 160 -3.16 3.06 -18.59
CA VAL A 160 -3.15 3.45 -17.16
C VAL A 160 -4.19 2.69 -16.33
N TRP A 161 -5.18 2.09 -16.99
CA TRP A 161 -6.30 1.39 -16.34
C TRP A 161 -6.15 -0.15 -16.32
N ASP A 162 -5.10 -0.69 -16.91
CA ASP A 162 -4.84 -2.14 -17.00
C ASP A 162 -4.20 -2.70 -15.73
#